data_5ea31d806542bfc74dca5e6ada364622
#
_entry.id   5ea31d806542bfc74dca5e6ada364622
#
_cell.length_a   1.000
_cell.length_b   1.000
_cell.length_c   1.000
_cell.angle_alpha   90.00
_cell.angle_beta   90.00
_cell.angle_gamma   90.00
#
_symmetry.space_group_name_H-M   'P 1'
#
loop_
_entity.id
_entity.type
_entity.pdbx_description
1 polymer ?
#
loop_
_entity_poly.entity_id
_entity_poly.type
_entity_poly.pdbx_seq_one_letter_code
_entity_poly.pdbx_strand_id
1 'polypeptide(L)'
;MAGTVEDVRDENYKEFTDSPGAVVAYGLATCEPCKTYDPILEETAAKFPGIKVGKAKMHVPGRCREIKKTHTFETYPATHFFANGKPLLTRESVVEPAELVALTSDHLIK
;
A
#
# COMPACT_ATOMS: atom_id res chain seq x y z
N MET A 1 -5.13 -5.18 -16.54
CA MET A 1 -3.74 -5.48 -16.61
C MET A 1 -3.18 -5.72 -15.22
N ALA A 2 -2.62 -6.88 -15.03
CA ALA A 2 -2.07 -7.23 -13.72
C ALA A 2 -0.75 -6.53 -13.48
N GLY A 3 -0.42 -6.32 -12.22
CA GLY A 3 0.90 -5.86 -11.85
C GLY A 3 1.14 -4.37 -11.92
N THR A 4 0.10 -3.55 -11.75
CA THR A 4 0.26 -2.10 -11.67
C THR A 4 -0.04 -1.60 -10.26
N VAL A 5 0.60 -0.49 -9.88
CA VAL A 5 0.33 0.20 -8.63
C VAL A 5 -0.81 1.19 -8.87
N GLU A 6 -1.91 1.02 -8.15
CA GLU A 6 -3.09 1.87 -8.32
C GLU A 6 -3.04 3.08 -7.40
N ASP A 7 -3.72 4.14 -7.80
CA ASP A 7 -3.86 5.34 -6.96
C ASP A 7 -5.03 5.12 -6.00
N VAL A 8 -4.73 5.02 -4.71
CA VAL A 8 -5.73 4.78 -3.67
C VAL A 8 -6.21 6.10 -3.09
N ARG A 9 -7.50 6.31 -3.09
CA ARG A 9 -8.14 7.52 -2.61
C ARG A 9 -9.32 7.17 -1.71
N ASP A 10 -9.91 8.16 -1.05
CA ASP A 10 -11.06 7.92 -0.18
C ASP A 10 -12.20 7.20 -0.89
N GLU A 11 -12.46 7.56 -2.15
CA GLU A 11 -13.58 7.01 -2.89
C GLU A 11 -13.39 5.54 -3.30
N ASN A 12 -12.15 5.04 -3.37
CA ASN A 12 -11.90 3.64 -3.74
C ASN A 12 -11.21 2.82 -2.63
N TYR A 13 -10.94 3.44 -1.50
CA TYR A 13 -10.18 2.79 -0.43
C TYR A 13 -10.85 1.53 0.10
N LYS A 14 -12.15 1.62 0.40
CA LYS A 14 -12.89 0.49 0.94
C LYS A 14 -12.94 -0.68 -0.04
N GLU A 15 -13.28 -0.40 -1.29
CA GLU A 15 -13.32 -1.41 -2.35
C GLU A 15 -11.95 -2.05 -2.55
N PHE A 16 -10.92 -1.22 -2.56
CA PHE A 16 -9.54 -1.68 -2.74
C PHE A 16 -9.12 -2.63 -1.62
N THR A 17 -9.36 -2.25 -0.37
CA THR A 17 -8.92 -3.06 0.78
C THR A 17 -9.82 -4.26 1.04
N ASP A 18 -11.06 -4.26 0.54
CA ASP A 18 -11.97 -5.40 0.69
C ASP A 18 -11.62 -6.57 -0.22
N SER A 19 -10.67 -6.40 -1.14
CA SER A 19 -10.24 -7.49 -2.00
C SER A 19 -9.59 -8.62 -1.20
N PRO A 20 -9.45 -9.83 -1.78
CA PRO A 20 -8.82 -10.96 -1.07
C PRO A 20 -7.40 -10.70 -0.61
N GLY A 21 -6.68 -9.82 -1.30
CA GLY A 21 -5.35 -9.42 -0.88
C GLY A 21 -5.04 -8.03 -1.40
N ALA A 22 -4.63 -7.12 -0.50
CA ALA A 22 -4.28 -5.75 -0.86
C ALA A 22 -3.11 -5.25 -0.04
N VAL A 23 -2.24 -4.50 -0.71
CA VAL A 23 -1.10 -3.81 -0.08
C VAL A 23 -1.27 -2.34 -0.40
N VAL A 24 -1.37 -1.51 0.64
CA VAL A 24 -1.50 -0.07 0.49
C VAL A 24 -0.29 0.62 1.09
N ALA A 25 0.41 1.41 0.29
CA ALA A 25 1.53 2.23 0.74
C ALA A 25 1.08 3.67 0.86
N TYR A 26 1.33 4.27 2.00
CA TYR A 26 0.97 5.67 2.28
C TYR A 26 2.23 6.52 2.16
N GLY A 27 2.16 7.61 1.42
CA GLY A 27 3.33 8.44 1.16
C GLY A 27 3.04 9.92 1.09
N LEU A 28 4.11 10.72 1.17
CA LEU A 28 4.07 12.18 1.10
C LEU A 28 4.95 12.67 -0.04
N ALA A 29 4.66 13.87 -0.57
CA ALA A 29 5.41 14.43 -1.69
C ALA A 29 6.86 14.75 -1.34
N THR A 30 7.11 15.17 -0.11
CA THR A 30 8.44 15.58 0.35
C THR A 30 9.24 14.45 0.98
N CYS A 31 8.75 13.24 0.88
CA CYS A 31 9.35 12.07 1.52
C CYS A 31 10.31 11.38 0.54
N GLU A 32 11.61 11.50 0.77
CA GLU A 32 12.61 10.84 -0.08
C GLU A 32 12.50 9.31 -0.02
N PRO A 33 12.34 8.69 1.17
CA PRO A 33 12.12 7.24 1.22
C PRO A 33 10.89 6.78 0.44
N CYS A 34 9.84 7.62 0.38
CA CYS A 34 8.64 7.29 -0.39
C CYS A 34 8.96 7.16 -1.89
N LYS A 35 9.82 8.03 -2.39
CA LYS A 35 10.24 7.99 -3.80
C LYS A 35 11.04 6.74 -4.10
N THR A 36 11.91 6.35 -3.17
CA THR A 36 12.69 5.12 -3.28
C THR A 36 11.78 3.89 -3.28
N TYR A 37 10.68 3.97 -2.55
CA TYR A 37 9.74 2.87 -2.41
C TYR A 37 8.90 2.62 -3.66
N ASP A 38 8.67 3.63 -4.48
CA ASP A 38 7.83 3.51 -5.68
C ASP A 38 8.25 2.35 -6.60
N PRO A 39 9.53 2.23 -7.01
CA PRO A 39 9.93 1.09 -7.86
C PRO A 39 9.78 -0.26 -7.16
N ILE A 40 9.94 -0.29 -5.84
CA ILE A 40 9.77 -1.51 -5.06
C ILE A 40 8.31 -1.97 -5.11
N LEU A 41 7.38 -1.04 -4.99
CA LEU A 41 5.94 -1.33 -5.10
C LEU A 41 5.58 -1.83 -6.49
N GLU A 42 6.11 -1.20 -7.54
CA GLU A 42 5.86 -1.61 -8.91
C GLU A 42 6.37 -3.03 -9.18
N GLU A 43 7.56 -3.35 -8.69
CA GLU A 43 8.13 -4.68 -8.82
C GLU A 43 7.28 -5.73 -8.10
N THR A 44 6.81 -5.40 -6.89
CA THR A 44 5.96 -6.30 -6.12
C THR A 44 4.63 -6.52 -6.82
N ALA A 45 4.02 -5.47 -7.35
CA ALA A 45 2.77 -5.57 -8.09
C ALA A 45 2.93 -6.49 -9.30
N ALA A 46 4.07 -6.40 -10.00
CA ALA A 46 4.33 -7.25 -11.16
C ALA A 46 4.49 -8.72 -10.79
N LYS A 47 5.02 -9.00 -9.59
CA LYS A 47 5.20 -10.38 -9.12
C LYS A 47 3.91 -11.02 -8.64
N PHE A 48 2.96 -10.24 -8.17
CA PHE A 48 1.71 -10.76 -7.60
C PHE A 48 0.50 -10.14 -8.31
N PRO A 49 0.24 -10.53 -9.58
CA PRO A 49 -0.87 -9.93 -10.33
C PRO A 49 -2.25 -10.17 -9.73
N GLY A 50 -2.38 -11.17 -8.86
CA GLY A 50 -3.66 -11.43 -8.16
C GLY A 50 -3.85 -10.60 -6.90
N ILE A 51 -2.84 -9.82 -6.50
CA ILE A 51 -2.89 -8.97 -5.32
C ILE A 51 -2.99 -7.52 -5.77
N LYS A 52 -3.85 -6.75 -5.12
CA LYS A 52 -3.93 -5.31 -5.40
C LYS A 52 -2.83 -4.59 -4.64
N VAL A 53 -2.05 -3.81 -5.36
CA VAL A 53 -1.00 -2.97 -4.78
C VAL A 53 -1.33 -1.53 -5.12
N GLY A 54 -1.38 -0.68 -4.11
CA GLY A 54 -1.76 0.71 -4.32
C GLY A 54 -0.96 1.66 -3.47
N LYS A 55 -1.00 2.93 -3.87
CA LYS A 55 -0.32 4.01 -3.19
C LYS A 55 -1.33 5.10 -2.85
N ALA A 56 -1.38 5.49 -1.59
CA ALA A 56 -2.23 6.58 -1.12
C ALA A 56 -1.38 7.84 -0.96
N LYS A 57 -1.68 8.85 -1.76
CA LYS A 57 -0.95 10.13 -1.74
C LYS A 57 -1.54 11.02 -0.65
N MET A 58 -1.03 10.88 0.56
CA MET A 58 -1.58 11.55 1.74
C MET A 58 -1.41 13.06 1.72
N HIS A 59 -0.52 13.56 0.87
CA HIS A 59 -0.23 14.99 0.76
C HIS A 59 -1.21 15.75 -0.15
N VAL A 60 -2.00 15.03 -0.94
CA VAL A 60 -2.90 15.68 -1.91
C VAL A 60 -4.21 16.04 -1.21
N PRO A 61 -4.56 17.34 -1.15
CA PRO A 61 -5.81 17.75 -0.51
C PRO A 61 -7.04 17.09 -1.16
N GLY A 62 -7.95 16.63 -0.34
CA GLY A 62 -9.21 16.05 -0.80
C GLY A 62 -9.14 14.62 -1.29
N ARG A 63 -7.96 14.01 -1.37
CA ARG A 63 -7.84 12.63 -1.84
C ARG A 63 -7.91 11.61 -0.71
N CYS A 64 -7.26 11.88 0.42
CA CYS A 64 -7.13 10.91 1.50
C CYS A 64 -7.59 11.49 2.83
N ARG A 65 -8.64 12.29 2.83
CA ARG A 65 -9.16 12.91 4.05
C ARG A 65 -9.67 11.89 5.05
N GLU A 66 -10.46 10.93 4.59
CA GLU A 66 -11.03 9.90 5.46
C GLU A 66 -9.97 8.89 5.84
N ILE A 67 -9.06 8.58 4.94
CA ILE A 67 -7.93 7.69 5.24
C ILE A 67 -7.08 8.29 6.35
N LYS A 68 -6.79 9.58 6.29
CA LYS A 68 -6.02 10.28 7.33
C LYS A 68 -6.70 10.24 8.69
N LYS A 69 -8.02 10.30 8.73
CA LYS A 69 -8.77 10.23 9.98
C LYS A 69 -8.67 8.85 10.62
N THR A 70 -8.60 7.82 9.80
CA THR A 70 -8.56 6.44 10.25
C THR A 70 -7.14 5.99 10.58
N HIS A 71 -6.18 6.42 9.78
CA HIS A 71 -4.78 5.98 9.89
C HIS A 71 -3.84 7.16 10.03
N THR A 72 -3.16 7.24 11.16
CA THR A 72 -2.13 8.25 11.41
C THR A 72 -0.81 7.52 11.59
N PHE A 73 0.21 7.94 10.84
CA PHE A 73 1.52 7.31 10.88
C PHE A 73 2.55 8.32 11.34
N GLU A 74 3.49 7.88 12.16
CA GLU A 74 4.58 8.74 12.63
C GLU A 74 5.63 8.94 11.54
N THR A 75 5.85 7.93 10.70
CA THR A 75 6.83 8.01 9.63
C THR A 75 6.23 7.50 8.33
N TYR A 76 6.78 7.98 7.21
CA TYR A 76 6.38 7.57 5.87
C TYR A 76 7.62 7.09 5.11
N PRO A 77 7.49 6.16 4.16
CA PRO A 77 6.25 5.50 3.76
C PRO A 77 5.75 4.53 4.83
N ALA A 78 4.45 4.32 4.85
CA ALA A 78 3.84 3.28 5.70
C ALA A 78 3.13 2.29 4.79
N THR A 79 3.12 1.02 5.15
CA THR A 79 2.52 -0.03 4.33
C THR A 79 1.53 -0.83 5.18
N HIS A 80 0.31 -0.97 4.68
CA HIS A 80 -0.72 -1.81 5.27
C HIS A 80 -0.98 -3.02 4.39
N PHE A 81 -1.11 -4.17 5.01
CA PHE A 81 -1.50 -5.41 4.33
C PHE A 81 -2.91 -5.77 4.75
N PHE A 82 -3.79 -6.00 3.78
CA PHE A 82 -5.19 -6.32 4.01
C PHE A 82 -5.57 -7.64 3.37
N ALA A 83 -6.47 -8.38 4.03
CA ALA A 83 -7.10 -9.56 3.45
C ALA A 83 -8.60 -9.47 3.74
N ASN A 84 -9.42 -9.39 2.68
CA ASN A 84 -10.88 -9.29 2.78
C ASN A 84 -11.32 -8.14 3.68
N GLY A 85 -10.65 -7.00 3.58
CA GLY A 85 -10.96 -5.81 4.35
C GLY A 85 -10.35 -5.78 5.74
N LYS A 86 -9.68 -6.84 6.17
CA LYS A 86 -9.07 -6.90 7.50
C LYS A 86 -7.60 -6.52 7.44
N PRO A 87 -7.17 -5.52 8.23
CA PRO A 87 -5.74 -5.21 8.31
C PRO A 87 -4.99 -6.34 9.01
N LEU A 88 -3.91 -6.80 8.39
CA LEU A 88 -3.09 -7.89 8.91
C LEU A 88 -1.86 -7.39 9.63
N LEU A 89 -1.15 -6.44 9.03
CA LEU A 89 0.04 -5.86 9.64
C LEU A 89 0.37 -4.53 8.98
N THR A 90 1.21 -3.74 9.65
CA THR A 90 1.65 -2.42 9.20
C THR A 90 3.15 -2.30 9.38
N ARG A 91 3.81 -1.66 8.41
CA ARG A 91 5.22 -1.29 8.49
C ARG A 91 5.35 0.20 8.23
N GLU A 92 6.04 0.92 9.10
CA GLU A 92 6.21 2.37 8.99
C GLU A 92 7.61 2.74 8.52
N SER A 93 8.06 2.10 7.44
CA SER A 93 9.38 2.36 6.85
C SER A 93 9.40 1.77 5.45
N VAL A 94 10.48 2.05 4.71
CA VAL A 94 10.71 1.37 3.44
C VAL A 94 10.91 -0.11 3.74
N VAL A 95 10.10 -0.96 3.12
CA VAL A 95 10.24 -2.41 3.23
C VAL A 95 11.15 -2.87 2.09
N GLU A 96 12.23 -3.57 2.43
CA GLU A 96 13.15 -4.07 1.42
C GLU A 96 12.40 -4.98 0.43
N PRO A 97 12.82 -5.01 -0.87
CA PRO A 97 12.09 -5.79 -1.87
C PRO A 97 11.89 -7.24 -1.48
N ALA A 98 12.92 -7.89 -0.97
CA ALA A 98 12.81 -9.30 -0.56
C ALA A 98 11.84 -9.48 0.60
N GLU A 99 11.84 -8.56 1.56
CA GLU A 99 10.94 -8.63 2.69
C GLU A 99 9.50 -8.36 2.26
N LEU A 100 9.27 -7.40 1.37
CA LEU A 100 7.94 -7.08 0.88
C LEU A 100 7.34 -8.27 0.13
N VAL A 101 8.15 -8.93 -0.71
CA VAL A 101 7.74 -10.14 -1.42
C VAL A 101 7.38 -11.24 -0.41
N ALA A 102 8.23 -11.46 0.59
CA ALA A 102 8.01 -12.49 1.61
C ALA A 102 6.74 -12.23 2.41
N LEU A 103 6.52 -11.00 2.85
CA LEU A 103 5.33 -10.63 3.61
C LEU A 103 4.06 -10.80 2.79
N THR A 104 4.11 -10.38 1.53
CA THR A 104 2.96 -10.53 0.62
C THR A 104 2.65 -12.00 0.40
N SER A 105 3.65 -12.80 0.14
CA SER A 105 3.48 -14.23 -0.08
C SER A 105 2.96 -14.94 1.17
N ASP A 106 3.53 -14.63 2.33
CA ASP A 106 3.16 -15.30 3.58
C ASP A 106 1.75 -14.97 4.06
N HIS A 107 1.30 -13.74 3.85
CA HIS A 107 0.02 -13.27 4.40
C HIS A 107 -1.11 -13.23 3.39
N LEU A 108 -0.83 -13.00 2.12
CA LEU A 108 -1.85 -12.80 1.10
C LEU A 108 -1.96 -13.92 0.08
N ILE A 109 -0.91 -14.70 -0.08
CA ILE A 109 -0.90 -15.85 -0.99
C ILE A 109 -0.92 -17.13 -0.13
N LYS A 110 -1.93 -17.95 -0.33
CA LYS A 110 -2.07 -19.20 0.44
C LYS A 110 -2.13 -20.42 -0.46
#